data_c246c634eca48a53025b4e5af7c18076
#
_entry.id   c246c634eca48a53025b4e5af7c18076
#
_cell.length_a   1.000
_cell.length_b   1.000
_cell.length_c   1.000
_cell.angle_alpha   90.00
_cell.angle_beta   90.00
_cell.angle_gamma   90.00
#
_symmetry.space_group_name_H-M   'P 1'
#
loop_
_entity.id
_entity.type
_entity.pdbx_description
1 polymer ?
#
loop_
_entity_poly.entity_id
_entity_poly.type
_entity_poly.pdbx_seq_one_letter_code
_entity_poly.pdbx_strand_id
1 'polypeptide(L)'
;MENKIKSLAFHILVPIMLSFIIWMLIPDYTVFYNGLAKPAPQLPEEAFVIAWCAIYFLMGIAATVAEFSEVDQVYKQKAFNLYYLKLLVNLLWMPVMFGFRNLFVAAVWSVLLFVLTALVFWKFLKLNRKCGLLLLPYLLWTVFLIYYSVALWIMNK
;
A
#
# COMPACT_ATOMS: atom_id res chain seq x y z
N MET A 1 -9.46 17.30 20.34
CA MET A 1 -8.40 17.64 19.37
C MET A 1 -7.20 16.70 19.52
N GLU A 2 -6.70 16.49 20.72
CA GLU A 2 -5.56 15.61 21.04
C GLU A 2 -5.70 14.17 20.51
N ASN A 3 -6.85 13.53 20.70
CA ASN A 3 -7.09 12.16 20.21
C ASN A 3 -7.01 12.05 18.68
N LYS A 4 -7.43 13.09 17.93
CA LYS A 4 -7.32 13.09 16.46
C LYS A 4 -5.87 13.20 16.01
N ILE A 5 -5.04 13.97 16.71
CA ILE A 5 -3.61 14.11 16.41
C ILE A 5 -2.88 12.80 16.70
N LYS A 6 -3.17 12.13 17.82
CA LYS A 6 -2.60 10.82 18.16
C LYS A 6 -2.97 9.76 17.11
N SER A 7 -4.24 9.71 16.73
CA SER A 7 -4.71 8.81 15.67
C SER A 7 -4.01 9.08 14.33
N LEU A 8 -3.91 10.35 13.93
CA LEU A 8 -3.23 10.72 12.69
C LEU A 8 -1.76 10.30 12.71
N ALA A 9 -1.06 10.60 13.79
CA ALA A 9 0.34 10.20 13.97
C ALA A 9 0.48 8.66 13.89
N PHE A 10 -0.38 7.91 14.56
CA PHE A 10 -0.38 6.45 14.53
C PHE A 10 -0.57 5.92 13.09
N HIS A 11 -1.61 6.36 12.40
CA HIS A 11 -1.95 5.87 11.06
C HIS A 11 -0.95 6.28 9.97
N ILE A 12 -0.13 7.32 10.19
CA ILE A 12 0.93 7.73 9.27
C ILE A 12 2.24 7.06 9.66
N LEU A 13 2.68 7.19 10.91
CA LEU A 13 4.02 6.79 11.32
C LEU A 13 4.18 5.26 11.37
N VAL A 14 3.16 4.52 11.83
CA VAL A 14 3.27 3.06 11.95
C VAL A 14 3.52 2.38 10.60
N PRO A 15 2.76 2.65 9.51
CA PRO A 15 3.07 2.06 8.21
C PRO A 15 4.44 2.46 7.67
N ILE A 16 4.84 3.72 7.84
CA ILE A 16 6.15 4.21 7.38
C ILE A 16 7.28 3.51 8.15
N MET A 17 7.18 3.42 9.48
CA MET A 17 8.20 2.75 10.31
C MET A 17 8.29 1.26 9.99
N LEU A 18 7.16 0.57 9.85
CA LEU A 18 7.15 -0.85 9.49
C LEU A 18 7.73 -1.10 8.10
N SER A 19 7.40 -0.26 7.11
CA SER A 19 7.97 -0.39 5.77
C SER A 19 9.47 -0.12 5.75
N PHE A 20 9.95 0.82 6.57
CA PHE A 20 11.38 1.11 6.73
C PHE A 20 12.12 -0.07 7.39
N ILE A 21 11.55 -0.66 8.44
CA ILE A 21 12.12 -1.86 9.09
C ILE A 21 12.21 -3.01 8.07
N ILE A 22 11.15 -3.26 7.31
CA ILE A 22 11.14 -4.31 6.28
C ILE A 22 12.19 -4.04 5.20
N TRP A 23 12.33 -2.78 4.78
CA TRP A 23 13.37 -2.38 3.83
C TRP A 23 14.78 -2.70 4.34
N MET A 24 15.06 -2.43 5.60
CA MET A 24 16.37 -2.76 6.23
C MET A 24 16.66 -4.27 6.29
N LEU A 25 15.61 -5.10 6.31
CA LEU A 25 15.77 -6.57 6.37
C LEU A 25 16.05 -7.20 4.99
N ILE A 26 16.05 -6.41 3.91
CA ILE A 26 16.29 -6.88 2.53
C ILE A 26 17.44 -6.05 1.91
N PRO A 27 18.68 -6.20 2.37
CA PRO A 27 19.79 -5.33 1.98
C PRO A 27 20.16 -5.45 0.49
N ASP A 28 19.95 -6.63 -0.12
CA ASP A 28 20.35 -6.90 -1.52
C ASP A 28 19.30 -6.56 -2.56
N TYR A 29 18.21 -5.86 -2.18
CA TYR A 29 17.11 -5.59 -3.10
C TYR A 29 17.55 -4.76 -4.33
N THR A 30 18.47 -3.80 -4.14
CA THR A 30 19.02 -2.95 -5.23
C THR A 30 19.80 -3.77 -6.24
N VAL A 31 20.63 -4.72 -5.80
CA VAL A 31 21.40 -5.59 -6.68
C VAL A 31 20.45 -6.43 -7.52
N PHE A 32 19.44 -7.06 -6.89
CA PHE A 32 18.44 -7.83 -7.59
C PHE A 32 17.64 -6.98 -8.59
N TYR A 33 17.11 -5.82 -8.13
CA TYR A 33 16.30 -4.93 -8.98
C TYR A 33 17.07 -4.38 -10.17
N ASN A 34 18.35 -4.04 -9.99
CA ASN A 34 19.17 -3.50 -11.07
C ASN A 34 19.55 -4.55 -12.13
N GLY A 35 19.55 -5.83 -11.76
CA GLY A 35 19.75 -6.94 -12.69
C GLY A 35 18.54 -7.28 -13.55
N LEU A 36 17.34 -6.73 -13.25
CA LEU A 36 16.13 -7.02 -14.02
C LEU A 36 16.00 -6.15 -15.27
N ALA A 37 15.48 -6.74 -16.36
CA ALA A 37 14.92 -5.99 -17.47
C ALA A 37 13.65 -5.25 -17.02
N LYS A 38 13.61 -3.92 -17.17
CA LYS A 38 12.55 -3.07 -16.61
C LYS A 38 11.59 -2.59 -17.71
N PRO A 39 10.27 -2.60 -17.45
CA PRO A 39 9.29 -2.08 -18.40
C PRO A 39 9.31 -0.54 -18.42
N ALA A 40 8.80 0.04 -19.50
CA ALA A 40 8.55 1.48 -19.56
C ALA A 40 7.24 1.84 -18.82
N PRO A 41 7.16 2.98 -18.10
CA PRO A 41 8.26 3.88 -17.77
C PRO A 41 9.21 3.27 -16.74
N GLN A 42 10.51 3.43 -16.95
CA GLN A 42 11.52 3.03 -15.96
C GLN A 42 11.52 4.06 -14.83
N LEU A 43 10.87 3.70 -13.72
CA LEU A 43 10.87 4.57 -12.55
C LEU A 43 12.17 4.40 -11.75
N PRO A 44 12.83 5.50 -11.38
CA PRO A 44 13.95 5.45 -10.45
C PRO A 44 13.46 5.02 -9.06
N GLU A 45 14.36 4.48 -8.23
CA GLU A 45 14.01 4.01 -6.88
C GLU A 45 13.36 5.10 -6.03
N GLU A 46 13.85 6.33 -6.14
CA GLU A 46 13.37 7.49 -5.41
C GLU A 46 11.88 7.77 -5.72
N ALA A 47 11.45 7.53 -6.96
CA ALA A 47 10.05 7.71 -7.35
C ALA A 47 9.13 6.72 -6.61
N PHE A 48 9.57 5.47 -6.42
CA PHE A 48 8.83 4.50 -5.60
C PHE A 48 8.77 4.92 -4.13
N VAL A 49 9.88 5.39 -3.56
CA VAL A 49 9.92 5.85 -2.16
C VAL A 49 8.97 7.04 -1.97
N ILE A 50 9.04 8.04 -2.86
CA ILE A 50 8.17 9.23 -2.79
C ILE A 50 6.70 8.82 -2.92
N ALA A 51 6.37 7.94 -3.87
CA ALA A 51 5.01 7.47 -4.07
C ALA A 51 4.47 6.75 -2.83
N TRP A 52 5.25 5.84 -2.23
CA TRP A 52 4.85 5.13 -1.02
C TRP A 52 4.70 6.06 0.19
N CYS A 53 5.59 7.02 0.38
CA CYS A 53 5.46 8.03 1.45
C CYS A 53 4.16 8.84 1.27
N ALA A 54 3.86 9.30 0.06
CA ALA A 54 2.64 10.04 -0.24
C ALA A 54 1.39 9.18 0.00
N ILE A 55 1.42 7.90 -0.40
CA ILE A 55 0.33 6.95 -0.19
C ILE A 55 0.10 6.71 1.30
N TYR A 56 1.13 6.43 2.09
CA TYR A 56 0.99 6.23 3.54
C TYR A 56 0.46 7.48 4.25
N PHE A 57 0.88 8.66 3.81
CA PHE A 57 0.38 9.93 4.33
C PHE A 57 -1.12 10.09 4.05
N LEU A 58 -1.56 9.93 2.80
CA LEU A 58 -2.97 10.03 2.41
C LEU A 58 -3.82 8.94 3.08
N MET A 59 -3.29 7.72 3.17
CA MET A 59 -3.92 6.60 3.84
C MET A 59 -4.10 6.85 5.34
N GLY A 60 -3.13 7.46 5.99
CA GLY A 60 -3.21 7.85 7.41
C GLY A 60 -4.28 8.91 7.66
N ILE A 61 -4.37 9.93 6.80
CA ILE A 61 -5.44 10.93 6.86
C ILE A 61 -6.80 10.26 6.64
N ALA A 62 -6.92 9.39 5.63
CA ALA A 62 -8.16 8.67 5.33
C ALA A 62 -8.62 7.80 6.51
N ALA A 63 -7.70 7.06 7.14
CA ALA A 63 -7.99 6.23 8.31
C ALA A 63 -8.44 7.08 9.50
N THR A 64 -7.76 8.19 9.77
CA THR A 64 -8.16 9.11 10.85
C THR A 64 -9.56 9.69 10.61
N VAL A 65 -9.86 10.16 9.39
CA VAL A 65 -11.21 10.66 9.07
C VAL A 65 -12.26 9.56 9.24
N ALA A 66 -11.95 8.33 8.82
CA ALA A 66 -12.84 7.17 8.96
C ALA A 66 -13.08 6.80 10.43
N GLU A 67 -12.04 6.84 11.28
CA GLU A 67 -12.14 6.53 12.72
C GLU A 67 -13.12 7.45 13.44
N PHE A 68 -13.08 8.74 13.13
CA PHE A 68 -13.95 9.76 13.74
C PHE A 68 -15.25 10.00 12.95
N SER A 69 -15.63 9.13 12.03
CA SER A 69 -16.92 9.20 11.35
C SER A 69 -18.06 8.75 12.25
N GLU A 70 -19.22 9.39 12.12
CA GLU A 70 -20.45 9.04 12.86
C GLU A 70 -21.23 7.94 12.14
N VAL A 71 -20.70 6.72 12.16
CA VAL A 71 -21.30 5.53 11.52
C VAL A 71 -21.34 4.40 12.54
N ASP A 72 -22.24 3.44 12.34
CA ASP A 72 -22.36 2.25 13.16
C ASP A 72 -20.99 1.60 13.46
N GLN A 73 -20.78 1.29 14.75
CA GLN A 73 -19.49 0.78 15.22
C GLN A 73 -19.14 -0.60 14.65
N VAL A 74 -20.14 -1.45 14.43
CA VAL A 74 -19.91 -2.78 13.83
C VAL A 74 -19.42 -2.64 12.39
N TYR A 75 -20.02 -1.73 11.63
CA TYR A 75 -19.57 -1.46 10.26
C TYR A 75 -18.17 -0.86 10.23
N LYS A 76 -17.88 0.09 11.10
CA LYS A 76 -16.56 0.70 11.26
C LYS A 76 -15.49 -0.34 11.58
N GLN A 77 -15.74 -1.21 12.55
CA GLN A 77 -14.81 -2.29 12.91
C GLN A 77 -14.50 -3.22 11.73
N LYS A 78 -15.54 -3.63 10.96
CA LYS A 78 -15.35 -4.45 9.76
C LYS A 78 -14.53 -3.73 8.68
N ALA A 79 -14.68 -2.42 8.54
CA ALA A 79 -13.91 -1.63 7.59
C ALA A 79 -12.43 -1.53 8.02
N PHE A 80 -12.16 -1.33 9.32
CA PHE A 80 -10.81 -1.28 9.86
C PHE A 80 -10.11 -2.64 9.86
N ASN A 81 -10.80 -3.73 10.15
CA ASN A 81 -10.22 -5.07 10.03
C ASN A 81 -9.72 -5.34 8.60
N LEU A 82 -10.50 -4.94 7.60
CA LEU A 82 -10.09 -5.06 6.19
C LEU A 82 -8.94 -4.10 5.86
N TYR A 83 -8.95 -2.89 6.42
CA TYR A 83 -7.86 -1.92 6.26
C TYR A 83 -6.53 -2.46 6.81
N TYR A 84 -6.52 -3.06 7.99
CA TYR A 84 -5.31 -3.64 8.59
C TYR A 84 -4.85 -4.89 7.84
N LEU A 85 -5.78 -5.73 7.37
CA LEU A 85 -5.44 -6.86 6.50
C LEU A 85 -4.77 -6.37 5.21
N LYS A 86 -5.34 -5.35 4.56
CA LYS A 86 -4.78 -4.72 3.37
C LYS A 86 -3.39 -4.12 3.65
N LEU A 87 -3.22 -3.47 4.81
CA LEU A 87 -1.93 -2.91 5.22
C LEU A 87 -0.88 -4.01 5.39
N LEU A 88 -1.23 -5.13 6.00
CA LEU A 88 -0.35 -6.29 6.13
C LEU A 88 0.10 -6.80 4.75
N VAL A 89 -0.85 -7.03 3.84
CA VAL A 89 -0.56 -7.47 2.46
C VAL A 89 0.31 -6.45 1.73
N ASN A 90 0.09 -5.17 1.94
CA ASN A 90 0.91 -4.10 1.39
C ASN A 90 2.35 -4.15 1.89
N LEU A 91 2.56 -4.29 3.20
CA LEU A 91 3.90 -4.37 3.80
C LEU A 91 4.66 -5.63 3.34
N LEU A 92 3.95 -6.72 3.13
CA LEU A 92 4.54 -7.98 2.65
C LEU A 92 4.87 -7.98 1.15
N TRP A 93 4.43 -6.97 0.38
CA TRP A 93 4.75 -6.89 -1.05
C TRP A 93 6.27 -6.83 -1.32
N MET A 94 6.99 -6.05 -0.53
CA MET A 94 8.45 -5.92 -0.65
C MET A 94 9.20 -7.23 -0.34
N PRO A 95 8.95 -7.95 0.77
CA PRO A 95 9.50 -9.29 0.99
C PRO A 95 9.15 -10.29 -0.12
N VAL A 96 7.92 -10.24 -0.63
CA VAL A 96 7.50 -11.14 -1.72
C VAL A 96 8.28 -10.87 -3.01
N MET A 97 8.41 -9.59 -3.38
CA MET A 97 9.09 -9.18 -4.61
C MET A 97 10.61 -9.39 -4.54
N PHE A 98 11.23 -8.90 -3.47
CA PHE A 98 12.69 -8.78 -3.35
C PHE A 98 13.31 -9.84 -2.44
N GLY A 99 12.58 -10.32 -1.43
CA GLY A 99 13.07 -11.36 -0.52
C GLY A 99 12.99 -12.75 -1.16
N PHE A 100 11.83 -13.14 -1.65
CA PHE A 100 11.67 -14.43 -2.34
C PHE A 100 12.13 -14.40 -3.80
N ARG A 101 12.37 -13.23 -4.38
CA ARG A 101 12.84 -13.03 -5.78
C ARG A 101 11.96 -13.76 -6.80
N ASN A 102 10.67 -13.92 -6.50
CA ASN A 102 9.72 -14.61 -7.37
C ASN A 102 8.76 -13.60 -8.01
N LEU A 103 9.08 -13.21 -9.25
CA LEU A 103 8.33 -12.17 -9.98
C LEU A 103 6.89 -12.58 -10.30
N PHE A 104 6.63 -13.88 -10.51
CA PHE A 104 5.27 -14.37 -10.73
C PHE A 104 4.41 -14.19 -9.46
N VAL A 105 4.93 -14.63 -8.32
CA VAL A 105 4.23 -14.45 -7.03
C VAL A 105 4.03 -12.97 -6.74
N ALA A 106 5.00 -12.11 -7.03
CA ALA A 106 4.85 -10.65 -6.86
C ALA A 106 3.75 -10.06 -7.75
N ALA A 107 3.60 -10.55 -8.99
CA ALA A 107 2.51 -10.14 -9.88
C ALA A 107 1.13 -10.54 -9.32
N VAL A 108 0.98 -11.80 -8.87
CA VAL A 108 -0.26 -12.27 -8.22
C VAL A 108 -0.54 -11.48 -6.93
N TRP A 109 0.49 -11.20 -6.15
CA TRP A 109 0.37 -10.40 -4.92
C TRP A 109 -0.11 -8.98 -5.18
N SER A 110 0.34 -8.37 -6.29
CA SER A 110 -0.12 -7.03 -6.70
C SER A 110 -1.62 -7.02 -7.04
N VAL A 111 -2.13 -8.08 -7.67
CA VAL A 111 -3.57 -8.23 -7.92
C VAL A 111 -4.34 -8.37 -6.60
N LEU A 112 -3.86 -9.19 -5.67
CA LEU A 112 -4.46 -9.31 -4.33
C LEU A 112 -4.50 -7.95 -3.62
N LEU A 113 -3.39 -7.21 -3.66
CA LEU A 113 -3.30 -5.87 -3.06
C LEU A 113 -4.31 -4.89 -3.68
N PHE A 114 -4.47 -4.92 -5.01
CA PHE A 114 -5.47 -4.11 -5.70
C PHE A 114 -6.90 -4.45 -5.22
N VAL A 115 -7.25 -5.73 -5.19
CA VAL A 115 -8.60 -6.16 -4.75
C VAL A 115 -8.88 -5.70 -3.32
N LEU A 116 -7.94 -5.90 -2.40
CA LEU A 116 -8.10 -5.44 -1.01
C LEU A 116 -8.19 -3.92 -0.92
N THR A 117 -7.39 -3.19 -1.71
CA THR A 117 -7.43 -1.72 -1.76
C THR A 117 -8.78 -1.22 -2.29
N ALA A 118 -9.32 -1.84 -3.35
CA ALA A 118 -10.63 -1.50 -3.90
C ALA A 118 -11.76 -1.76 -2.87
N LEU A 119 -11.70 -2.87 -2.14
CA LEU A 119 -12.66 -3.19 -1.08
C LEU A 119 -12.58 -2.18 0.09
N VAL A 120 -11.37 -1.78 0.51
CA VAL A 120 -11.20 -0.75 1.55
C VAL A 120 -11.69 0.59 1.05
N PHE A 121 -11.33 0.99 -0.17
CA PHE A 121 -11.81 2.21 -0.82
C PHE A 121 -13.34 2.29 -0.77
N TRP A 122 -14.03 1.23 -1.18
CA TRP A 122 -15.49 1.16 -1.19
C TRP A 122 -16.09 1.24 0.22
N LYS A 123 -15.52 0.54 1.20
CA LYS A 123 -15.97 0.62 2.59
C LYS A 123 -15.74 2.02 3.18
N PHE A 124 -14.60 2.64 2.90
CA PHE A 124 -14.27 3.98 3.39
C PHE A 124 -15.16 5.06 2.75
N LEU A 125 -15.54 4.91 1.46
CA LEU A 125 -16.56 5.79 0.84
C LEU A 125 -17.89 5.76 1.59
N LYS A 126 -18.29 4.60 2.13
CA LYS A 126 -19.51 4.44 2.92
C LYS A 126 -19.37 4.97 4.36
N LEU A 127 -18.16 4.98 4.93
CA LEU A 127 -17.91 5.63 6.21
C LEU A 127 -17.95 7.15 6.09
N ASN A 128 -17.24 7.68 5.11
CA ASN A 128 -17.19 9.10 4.77
C ASN A 128 -16.64 9.26 3.36
N ARG A 129 -17.33 10.02 2.51
CA ARG A 129 -16.92 10.23 1.12
C ARG A 129 -15.50 10.80 0.99
N LYS A 130 -15.10 11.70 1.91
CA LYS A 130 -13.76 12.31 1.90
C LYS A 130 -12.67 11.27 2.17
N CYS A 131 -12.87 10.36 3.14
CA CYS A 131 -11.86 9.35 3.43
C CYS A 131 -11.72 8.30 2.32
N GLY A 132 -12.81 7.95 1.64
CA GLY A 132 -12.73 7.11 0.45
C GLY A 132 -11.95 7.78 -0.67
N LEU A 133 -12.26 9.05 -1.01
CA LEU A 133 -11.58 9.78 -2.08
C LEU A 133 -10.08 9.97 -1.82
N LEU A 134 -9.64 10.09 -0.57
CA LEU A 134 -8.23 10.13 -0.20
C LEU A 134 -7.47 8.83 -0.53
N LEU A 135 -8.17 7.71 -0.68
CA LEU A 135 -7.58 6.43 -1.10
C LEU A 135 -7.53 6.24 -2.62
N LEU A 136 -8.12 7.15 -3.41
CA LEU A 136 -8.13 7.04 -4.87
C LEU A 136 -6.71 7.04 -5.47
N PRO A 137 -5.76 7.91 -5.07
CA PRO A 137 -4.38 7.82 -5.56
C PRO A 137 -3.73 6.48 -5.27
N TYR A 138 -4.01 5.88 -4.11
CA TYR A 138 -3.51 4.56 -3.78
C TYR A 138 -4.11 3.47 -4.68
N LEU A 139 -5.41 3.53 -4.95
CA LEU A 139 -6.07 2.59 -5.86
C LEU A 139 -5.45 2.65 -7.27
N LEU A 140 -5.21 3.85 -7.78
CA LEU A 140 -4.53 4.05 -9.08
C LEU A 140 -3.09 3.52 -9.05
N TRP A 141 -2.36 3.74 -7.96
CA TRP A 141 -1.02 3.20 -7.78
C TRP A 141 -1.00 1.67 -7.79
N THR A 142 -1.99 1.00 -7.19
CA THR A 142 -2.06 -0.47 -7.24
C THR A 142 -2.34 -1.01 -8.64
N VAL A 143 -3.08 -0.28 -9.49
CA VAL A 143 -3.23 -0.62 -10.92
C VAL A 143 -1.88 -0.55 -11.63
N PHE A 144 -1.12 0.53 -11.39
CA PHE A 144 0.25 0.65 -11.92
C PHE A 144 1.15 -0.49 -11.42
N LEU A 145 1.07 -0.88 -10.14
CA LEU A 145 1.85 -1.99 -9.58
C LEU A 145 1.53 -3.33 -10.25
N ILE A 146 0.27 -3.59 -10.61
CA ILE A 146 -0.10 -4.80 -11.38
C ILE A 146 0.62 -4.78 -12.72
N TYR A 147 0.47 -3.69 -13.47
CA TYR A 147 1.15 -3.54 -14.76
C TYR A 147 2.66 -3.78 -14.62
N TYR A 148 3.29 -3.08 -13.68
CA TYR A 148 4.73 -3.11 -13.48
C TYR A 148 5.22 -4.50 -13.07
N SER A 149 4.55 -5.17 -12.12
CA SER A 149 4.93 -6.51 -11.65
C SER A 149 4.72 -7.58 -12.73
N VAL A 150 3.62 -7.52 -13.49
CA VAL A 150 3.35 -8.44 -14.59
C VAL A 150 4.38 -8.25 -15.72
N ALA A 151 4.68 -7.01 -16.08
CA ALA A 151 5.68 -6.71 -17.11
C ALA A 151 7.08 -7.17 -16.69
N LEU A 152 7.50 -6.91 -15.44
CA LEU A 152 8.75 -7.45 -14.90
C LEU A 152 8.80 -8.97 -14.98
N TRP A 153 7.73 -9.66 -14.61
CA TRP A 153 7.67 -11.12 -14.70
C TRP A 153 7.82 -11.61 -16.16
N ILE A 154 7.13 -10.99 -17.11
CA ILE A 154 7.18 -11.40 -18.52
C ILE A 154 8.57 -11.16 -19.12
N MET A 155 9.21 -10.03 -18.78
CA MET A 155 10.51 -9.65 -19.34
C MET A 155 11.70 -10.42 -18.76
N ASN A 156 11.51 -11.09 -17.61
CA ASN A 156 12.57 -11.80 -16.88
C ASN A 156 12.25 -13.29 -16.65
N LYS A 157 11.50 -13.90 -17.57
CA LYS A 157 11.24 -15.35 -17.61
C LYS A 157 12.47 -16.14 -18.00
#